data_5146614de9a5705d4551c74fc7fa0a5f
#
_entry.id   5146614de9a5705d4551c74fc7fa0a5f
#
_cell.length_a   1.000
_cell.length_b   1.000
_cell.length_c   1.000
_cell.angle_alpha   90.00
_cell.angle_beta   90.00
_cell.angle_gamma   90.00
#
_symmetry.space_group_name_H-M   'P 1'
#
loop_
_entity.id
_entity.type
_entity.pdbx_description
1 polymer ?
#
loop_
_entity_poly.entity_id
_entity_poly.type
_entity_poly.pdbx_seq_one_letter_code
_entity_poly.pdbx_strand_id
1 'polypeptide(L)'
;MAGKKRSGLANDRRAYGCSRYCPPRYTITYDGNTNTSGNPPIDGSSPYEFGSTVTILGNSGSPAFAKTGFAFAGWNIVDDGSGTSYIQGNTFVINSNVTLYAQWTPLTPPPSPPTLLSSVGGNQAAYILFTQSGTVTNYEYSTDDGATFLAFTPPQIYSPVTITTLSSDGVTPLTNGTTYTVKLKAVNSGGTSTESDPVDVTPTITSLLSSNRIIYLDANNSSSYSGSGTTWTNLDSSGSYSATLNGSPTFDNITDPGNNYFEFNPDVITGQYAQINQAAGINPVVNQPFTIQMWVRINNIGSQGSLVSKVFGAPSYDGYALGYRTNDTLQLHENGSSQVNYFTSVTGVLSSGWALYTANIQFGNGGGRQNKIFVNGRQVMTATSNESGIPSPTQNLTFPTGFYGEGKCDIGQFYYYNAELTTTEIIQNFDATKSTYNVI
;
A
#
# COMPACT_ATOMS: atom_id res chain seq x y z
N MET A 1 -99.87 -57.68 42.84
CA MET A 1 -100.01 -56.34 43.51
C MET A 1 -99.04 -55.43 42.85
N ALA A 2 -99.46 -54.30 42.49
CA ALA A 2 -98.86 -53.40 41.50
C ALA A 2 -97.68 -52.63 42.02
N GLY A 3 -96.64 -52.52 41.25
CA GLY A 3 -95.47 -51.67 41.43
C GLY A 3 -95.35 -50.69 40.27
N LYS A 4 -95.59 -49.43 40.55
CA LYS A 4 -95.49 -48.28 39.58
C LYS A 4 -94.04 -48.05 39.16
N LYS A 5 -93.74 -48.09 37.86
CA LYS A 5 -92.53 -47.56 37.26
C LYS A 5 -92.67 -46.05 37.05
N ARG A 6 -91.70 -45.26 37.55
CA ARG A 6 -91.54 -43.85 37.23
C ARG A 6 -90.67 -43.72 36.00
N SER A 7 -91.19 -42.99 35.03
CA SER A 7 -90.39 -42.62 33.82
C SER A 7 -89.39 -41.59 34.15
N GLY A 8 -88.11 -41.88 33.80
CA GLY A 8 -87.05 -40.91 33.89
C GLY A 8 -87.08 -39.94 32.69
N LEU A 9 -87.04 -38.67 32.98
CA LEU A 9 -86.88 -37.56 32.00
C LEU A 9 -85.51 -37.67 31.33
N ALA A 10 -85.50 -37.85 30.03
CA ALA A 10 -84.30 -37.76 29.20
C ALA A 10 -83.90 -36.28 29.15
N ASN A 11 -82.73 -35.99 29.71
CA ASN A 11 -82.09 -34.64 29.53
C ASN A 11 -81.59 -34.58 28.10
N ASP A 12 -82.31 -33.86 27.28
CA ASP A 12 -81.89 -33.41 25.95
C ASP A 12 -80.80 -32.37 26.13
N ARG A 13 -79.53 -32.82 26.18
CA ARG A 13 -78.39 -31.91 26.06
C ARG A 13 -78.27 -31.60 24.61
N ARG A 14 -78.82 -30.47 24.17
CA ARG A 14 -78.49 -29.81 22.91
C ARG A 14 -76.99 -29.51 22.93
N ALA A 15 -76.24 -30.28 22.17
CA ALA A 15 -74.87 -29.95 21.85
C ALA A 15 -74.84 -28.61 21.08
N TYR A 16 -74.55 -27.51 21.77
CA TYR A 16 -74.12 -26.29 21.11
C TYR A 16 -72.81 -26.66 20.41
N GLY A 17 -72.87 -26.92 19.12
CA GLY A 17 -71.69 -27.00 18.25
C GLY A 17 -71.02 -25.64 18.26
N CYS A 18 -69.98 -25.50 19.04
CA CYS A 18 -69.08 -24.37 18.96
C CYS A 18 -68.38 -24.50 17.60
N SER A 19 -68.88 -23.77 16.60
CA SER A 19 -68.19 -23.53 15.36
C SER A 19 -66.95 -22.74 15.71
N ARG A 20 -65.86 -23.41 16.10
CA ARG A 20 -64.57 -22.78 16.25
C ARG A 20 -64.11 -22.38 14.84
N TYR A 21 -64.17 -21.11 14.54
CA TYR A 21 -63.47 -20.54 13.43
C TYR A 21 -61.97 -20.84 13.69
N CYS A 22 -61.43 -21.86 13.06
CA CYS A 22 -59.99 -22.09 13.07
C CYS A 22 -59.39 -21.15 12.05
N PRO A 23 -58.64 -20.13 12.47
CA PRO A 23 -57.98 -19.24 11.52
C PRO A 23 -57.09 -20.07 10.58
N PRO A 24 -57.02 -19.71 9.32
CA PRO A 24 -56.12 -20.40 8.38
C PRO A 24 -54.68 -20.34 8.89
N ARG A 25 -53.94 -21.42 8.68
CA ARG A 25 -52.56 -21.53 9.06
C ARG A 25 -51.63 -21.57 7.83
N TYR A 26 -50.51 -20.90 7.95
CA TYR A 26 -49.55 -20.77 6.87
C TYR A 26 -48.15 -21.27 7.29
N THR A 27 -47.45 -21.83 6.34
CA THR A 27 -46.12 -22.36 6.56
C THR A 27 -45.04 -21.35 6.14
N ILE A 28 -43.93 -21.36 6.89
CA ILE A 28 -42.66 -20.79 6.44
C ILE A 28 -41.75 -21.97 6.09
N THR A 29 -41.09 -21.84 4.92
CA THR A 29 -40.11 -22.81 4.43
C THR A 29 -38.79 -22.05 4.15
N TYR A 30 -37.70 -22.61 4.60
CA TYR A 30 -36.38 -22.13 4.30
C TYR A 30 -35.74 -22.98 3.22
N ASP A 31 -35.38 -22.37 2.09
CA ASP A 31 -34.74 -23.06 0.97
C ASP A 31 -33.27 -22.66 0.89
N GLY A 32 -32.35 -23.61 0.80
CA GLY A 32 -30.92 -23.39 0.75
C GLY A 32 -30.42 -22.72 -0.54
N ASN A 33 -31.30 -22.58 -1.52
CA ASN A 33 -31.02 -21.90 -2.80
C ASN A 33 -29.64 -22.31 -3.38
N THR A 34 -29.57 -23.59 -3.77
CA THR A 34 -28.34 -24.20 -4.31
C THR A 34 -27.18 -24.36 -3.30
N ASN A 35 -27.47 -24.51 -2.00
CA ASN A 35 -26.47 -24.91 -1.02
C ASN A 35 -25.80 -26.23 -1.42
N THR A 36 -24.51 -26.40 -1.08
CA THR A 36 -23.71 -27.59 -1.44
C THR A 36 -23.59 -28.61 -0.30
N SER A 37 -23.89 -28.20 0.93
CA SER A 37 -23.83 -29.04 2.12
C SER A 37 -24.74 -28.53 3.22
N GLY A 38 -25.06 -29.41 4.19
CA GLY A 38 -25.95 -29.12 5.31
C GLY A 38 -27.41 -28.93 4.89
N ASN A 39 -28.27 -28.61 5.85
CA ASN A 39 -29.70 -28.43 5.63
C ASN A 39 -30.12 -27.02 6.10
N PRO A 40 -31.06 -26.36 5.37
CA PRO A 40 -31.70 -25.15 5.86
C PRO A 40 -32.39 -25.38 7.21
N PRO A 41 -32.56 -24.32 8.02
CA PRO A 41 -33.25 -24.46 9.29
C PRO A 41 -34.71 -24.87 9.12
N ILE A 42 -35.22 -25.58 10.10
CA ILE A 42 -36.64 -25.90 10.20
C ILE A 42 -37.25 -25.05 11.30
N ASP A 43 -38.30 -24.29 10.98
CA ASP A 43 -39.01 -23.51 11.97
C ASP A 43 -40.01 -24.43 12.73
N GLY A 44 -39.68 -24.73 13.98
CA GLY A 44 -40.51 -25.55 14.85
C GLY A 44 -41.85 -24.90 15.26
N SER A 45 -42.05 -23.63 15.00
CA SER A 45 -43.32 -22.92 15.26
C SER A 45 -44.28 -22.95 14.06
N SER A 46 -43.77 -23.34 12.89
CA SER A 46 -44.60 -23.49 11.68
C SER A 46 -45.49 -24.73 11.75
N PRO A 47 -46.79 -24.67 11.36
CA PRO A 47 -47.47 -23.57 10.71
C PRO A 47 -48.06 -22.49 11.68
N TYR A 48 -48.02 -21.25 11.29
CA TYR A 48 -48.51 -20.08 12.01
C TYR A 48 -49.96 -19.76 11.69
N GLU A 49 -50.74 -19.19 12.64
CA GLU A 49 -52.05 -18.66 12.36
C GLU A 49 -51.96 -17.37 11.52
N PHE A 50 -52.96 -17.13 10.69
CA PHE A 50 -53.09 -15.88 9.91
C PHE A 50 -52.88 -14.65 10.80
N GLY A 51 -52.03 -13.71 10.37
CA GLY A 51 -51.71 -12.47 11.09
C GLY A 51 -50.69 -12.64 12.21
N SER A 52 -50.12 -13.85 12.42
CA SER A 52 -49.06 -14.03 13.41
C SER A 52 -47.74 -13.43 12.96
N THR A 53 -46.92 -12.99 13.93
CA THR A 53 -45.57 -12.51 13.67
C THR A 53 -44.59 -13.68 13.61
N VAL A 54 -43.87 -13.78 12.52
CA VAL A 54 -42.78 -14.73 12.32
C VAL A 54 -41.44 -14.06 12.59
N THR A 55 -40.55 -14.73 13.33
CA THR A 55 -39.17 -14.29 13.50
C THR A 55 -38.26 -15.13 12.62
N ILE A 56 -37.45 -14.48 11.78
CA ILE A 56 -36.58 -15.12 10.79
C ILE A 56 -35.43 -15.83 11.48
N LEU A 57 -35.26 -17.13 11.16
CA LEU A 57 -34.12 -17.93 11.60
C LEU A 57 -32.86 -17.58 10.81
N GLY A 58 -31.69 -17.72 11.44
CA GLY A 58 -30.39 -17.62 10.78
C GLY A 58 -29.98 -18.92 10.11
N ASN A 59 -28.70 -19.04 9.77
CA ASN A 59 -28.08 -20.27 9.30
C ASN A 59 -27.86 -21.23 10.51
N SER A 60 -28.95 -21.71 11.09
CA SER A 60 -28.96 -22.51 12.32
C SER A 60 -29.32 -23.98 12.09
N GLY A 61 -29.26 -24.45 10.85
CA GLY A 61 -29.45 -25.86 10.51
C GLY A 61 -28.42 -26.78 11.19
N SER A 62 -28.72 -28.04 11.35
CA SER A 62 -27.79 -29.00 11.96
C SER A 62 -27.52 -30.16 10.98
N PRO A 63 -26.30 -30.22 10.38
CA PRO A 63 -25.28 -29.20 10.34
C PRO A 63 -25.76 -27.93 9.62
N ALA A 64 -25.18 -26.77 9.97
CA ALA A 64 -25.45 -25.52 9.28
C ALA A 64 -25.19 -25.66 7.77
N PHE A 65 -26.09 -25.11 6.95
CA PHE A 65 -25.95 -25.27 5.51
C PHE A 65 -24.91 -24.29 4.95
N ALA A 66 -24.22 -24.69 3.88
CA ALA A 66 -23.18 -23.91 3.24
C ALA A 66 -23.23 -24.06 1.72
N LYS A 67 -22.69 -23.07 1.02
CA LYS A 67 -22.44 -23.10 -0.42
C LYS A 67 -20.97 -22.87 -0.66
N THR A 68 -20.30 -23.82 -1.28
CA THR A 68 -18.84 -23.76 -1.55
C THR A 68 -18.49 -22.48 -2.31
N GLY A 69 -17.54 -21.70 -1.78
CA GLY A 69 -17.09 -20.43 -2.38
C GLY A 69 -18.02 -19.23 -2.14
N PHE A 70 -19.02 -19.37 -1.24
CA PHE A 70 -19.97 -18.30 -0.92
C PHE A 70 -20.19 -18.16 0.58
N ALA A 71 -20.47 -16.94 1.03
CA ALA A 71 -20.97 -16.63 2.37
C ALA A 71 -22.49 -16.47 2.35
N PHE A 72 -23.16 -16.97 3.41
CA PHE A 72 -24.59 -16.76 3.60
C PHE A 72 -24.86 -15.26 3.92
N ALA A 73 -25.67 -14.60 3.10
CA ALA A 73 -25.98 -13.17 3.20
C ALA A 73 -27.35 -12.87 3.83
N GLY A 74 -28.19 -13.89 4.02
CA GLY A 74 -29.54 -13.75 4.51
C GLY A 74 -30.55 -14.48 3.65
N TRP A 75 -31.79 -14.07 3.72
CA TRP A 75 -32.94 -14.65 3.03
C TRP A 75 -33.62 -13.67 2.10
N ASN A 76 -34.27 -14.14 1.05
CA ASN A 76 -35.12 -13.35 0.19
C ASN A 76 -36.37 -14.15 -0.19
N ILE A 77 -37.50 -13.49 -0.43
CA ILE A 77 -38.73 -14.14 -0.86
C ILE A 77 -38.71 -14.63 -2.32
N VAL A 78 -37.69 -14.23 -3.08
CA VAL A 78 -37.42 -14.66 -4.47
C VAL A 78 -36.02 -15.25 -4.52
N ASP A 79 -35.84 -16.34 -5.24
CA ASP A 79 -34.58 -17.07 -5.32
C ASP A 79 -33.43 -16.27 -5.93
N ASP A 80 -33.74 -15.35 -6.86
CA ASP A 80 -32.77 -14.45 -7.51
C ASP A 80 -32.40 -13.20 -6.67
N GLY A 81 -33.01 -13.03 -5.48
CA GLY A 81 -32.75 -11.89 -4.58
C GLY A 81 -33.49 -10.60 -4.96
N SER A 82 -34.37 -10.60 -5.96
CA SER A 82 -35.11 -9.41 -6.40
C SER A 82 -36.27 -9.02 -5.45
N GLY A 83 -36.64 -9.90 -4.53
CA GLY A 83 -37.73 -9.67 -3.60
C GLY A 83 -37.31 -8.99 -2.31
N THR A 84 -38.17 -9.11 -1.28
CA THR A 84 -37.86 -8.57 0.06
C THR A 84 -36.82 -9.42 0.76
N SER A 85 -35.74 -8.78 1.22
CA SER A 85 -34.64 -9.42 1.95
C SER A 85 -34.86 -9.39 3.46
N TYR A 86 -34.41 -10.44 4.12
CA TYR A 86 -34.46 -10.61 5.58
C TYR A 86 -33.13 -11.13 6.10
N ILE A 87 -32.77 -10.63 7.29
CA ILE A 87 -31.66 -11.21 8.08
C ILE A 87 -32.22 -11.87 9.34
N GLN A 88 -31.41 -12.67 10.00
CA GLN A 88 -31.77 -13.31 11.27
C GLN A 88 -32.30 -12.29 12.28
N GLY A 89 -33.43 -12.62 12.90
CA GLY A 89 -34.09 -11.77 13.89
C GLY A 89 -35.04 -10.73 13.31
N ASN A 90 -35.08 -10.50 11.98
CA ASN A 90 -36.14 -9.72 11.38
C ASN A 90 -37.49 -10.40 11.59
N THR A 91 -38.56 -9.62 11.53
CA THR A 91 -39.94 -10.12 11.71
C THR A 91 -40.83 -9.68 10.57
N PHE A 92 -41.85 -10.47 10.26
CA PHE A 92 -42.96 -10.08 9.37
C PHE A 92 -44.27 -10.75 9.81
N VAL A 93 -45.38 -10.24 9.33
CA VAL A 93 -46.70 -10.80 9.59
C VAL A 93 -47.06 -11.79 8.48
N ILE A 94 -47.36 -13.05 8.84
CA ILE A 94 -47.65 -14.12 7.85
C ILE A 94 -49.14 -14.13 7.49
N ASN A 95 -49.43 -13.92 6.19
CA ASN A 95 -50.78 -13.92 5.64
C ASN A 95 -50.97 -14.96 4.52
N SER A 96 -49.91 -15.65 4.13
CA SER A 96 -49.85 -16.74 3.14
C SER A 96 -48.65 -17.62 3.42
N ASN A 97 -48.56 -18.76 2.75
CA ASN A 97 -47.33 -19.57 2.78
C ASN A 97 -46.17 -18.78 2.20
N VAL A 98 -45.03 -18.81 2.87
CA VAL A 98 -43.82 -18.11 2.47
C VAL A 98 -42.66 -19.08 2.35
N THR A 99 -41.94 -19.01 1.22
CA THR A 99 -40.61 -19.63 1.05
C THR A 99 -39.58 -18.55 1.10
N LEU A 100 -38.56 -18.74 1.91
CA LEU A 100 -37.38 -17.87 2.02
C LEU A 100 -36.19 -18.59 1.42
N TYR A 101 -35.63 -17.97 0.38
CA TYR A 101 -34.47 -18.50 -0.36
C TYR A 101 -33.21 -17.89 0.17
N ALA A 102 -32.22 -18.73 0.50
CA ALA A 102 -30.90 -18.27 0.93
C ALA A 102 -30.26 -17.38 -0.15
N GLN A 103 -29.71 -16.28 0.29
CA GLN A 103 -28.90 -15.40 -0.55
C GLN A 103 -27.42 -15.64 -0.26
N TRP A 104 -26.61 -15.67 -1.32
CA TRP A 104 -25.23 -16.03 -1.26
C TRP A 104 -24.37 -14.95 -1.90
N THR A 105 -23.36 -14.45 -1.16
CA THR A 105 -22.33 -13.57 -1.71
C THR A 105 -21.06 -14.35 -2.00
N PRO A 106 -20.45 -14.20 -3.19
CA PRO A 106 -19.17 -14.85 -3.47
C PRO A 106 -18.13 -14.51 -2.42
N LEU A 107 -17.40 -15.50 -1.93
CA LEU A 107 -16.21 -15.25 -1.12
C LEU A 107 -15.09 -14.78 -2.06
N THR A 108 -14.32 -13.78 -1.62
CA THR A 108 -13.06 -13.46 -2.29
C THR A 108 -12.13 -14.68 -2.14
N PRO A 109 -11.60 -15.25 -3.22
CA PRO A 109 -10.67 -16.36 -3.07
C PRO A 109 -9.37 -15.89 -2.39
N PRO A 110 -8.64 -16.78 -1.68
CA PRO A 110 -7.28 -16.48 -1.26
C PRO A 110 -6.44 -16.00 -2.45
N PRO A 111 -5.42 -15.14 -2.24
CA PRO A 111 -4.54 -14.73 -3.31
C PRO A 111 -3.73 -15.91 -3.89
N SER A 112 -3.17 -15.74 -5.08
CA SER A 112 -2.10 -16.63 -5.54
C SER A 112 -0.83 -16.39 -4.69
N PRO A 113 0.05 -17.39 -4.52
CA PRO A 113 1.33 -17.17 -3.85
C PRO A 113 2.15 -16.12 -4.59
N PRO A 114 2.92 -15.28 -3.88
CA PRO A 114 3.82 -14.34 -4.54
C PRO A 114 4.95 -15.07 -5.26
N THR A 115 5.41 -14.50 -6.38
CA THR A 115 6.60 -15.00 -7.08
C THR A 115 7.81 -14.19 -6.63
N LEU A 116 8.71 -14.80 -5.85
CA LEU A 116 9.93 -14.15 -5.39
C LEU A 116 10.91 -13.98 -6.56
N LEU A 117 11.48 -12.77 -6.69
CA LEU A 117 12.39 -12.42 -7.78
C LEU A 117 13.84 -12.42 -7.33
N SER A 118 14.10 -11.83 -6.17
CA SER A 118 15.44 -11.72 -5.57
C SER A 118 15.34 -11.27 -4.12
N SER A 119 16.46 -11.31 -3.43
CA SER A 119 16.64 -10.82 -2.07
C SER A 119 17.83 -9.86 -2.00
N VAL A 120 17.77 -8.91 -1.07
CA VAL A 120 18.88 -8.02 -0.73
C VAL A 120 19.08 -8.07 0.77
N GLY A 121 20.29 -8.43 1.22
CA GLY A 121 20.65 -8.38 2.63
C GLY A 121 20.97 -6.94 3.04
N GLY A 122 20.38 -6.49 4.14
CA GLY A 122 20.67 -5.23 4.80
C GLY A 122 21.23 -5.46 6.21
N ASN A 123 21.53 -4.38 6.95
CA ASN A 123 21.98 -4.48 8.33
C ASN A 123 20.87 -5.01 9.23
N GLN A 124 20.99 -6.27 9.65
CA GLN A 124 19.95 -7.00 10.40
C GLN A 124 18.58 -6.99 9.69
N ALA A 125 18.59 -6.94 8.36
CA ALA A 125 17.40 -6.85 7.54
C ALA A 125 17.50 -7.70 6.27
N ALA A 126 16.36 -8.14 5.78
CA ALA A 126 16.21 -8.80 4.50
C ALA A 126 15.11 -8.08 3.69
N TYR A 127 15.45 -7.68 2.48
CA TYR A 127 14.53 -7.06 1.53
C TYR A 127 14.18 -8.08 0.46
N ILE A 128 12.92 -8.45 0.36
CA ILE A 128 12.46 -9.48 -0.57
C ILE A 128 11.67 -8.82 -1.70
N LEU A 129 12.20 -8.93 -2.91
CA LEU A 129 11.58 -8.44 -4.12
C LEU A 129 10.70 -9.54 -4.73
N PHE A 130 9.49 -9.21 -5.11
CA PHE A 130 8.52 -10.17 -5.66
C PHE A 130 7.51 -9.49 -6.58
N THR A 131 6.80 -10.30 -7.35
CA THR A 131 5.59 -9.92 -8.04
C THR A 131 4.37 -10.58 -7.39
N GLN A 132 3.25 -9.89 -7.40
CA GLN A 132 1.98 -10.37 -6.87
C GLN A 132 0.85 -10.08 -7.84
N SER A 133 0.00 -11.06 -8.05
CA SER A 133 -1.27 -10.91 -8.78
C SER A 133 -2.45 -10.87 -7.80
N GLY A 134 -3.43 -10.01 -8.10
CA GLY A 134 -4.64 -9.86 -7.29
C GLY A 134 -4.47 -8.93 -6.08
N THR A 135 -5.57 -8.72 -5.37
CA THR A 135 -5.61 -7.83 -4.21
C THR A 135 -5.11 -8.55 -2.97
N VAL A 136 -4.17 -7.92 -2.28
CA VAL A 136 -3.63 -8.38 -1.00
C VAL A 136 -3.83 -7.32 0.07
N THR A 137 -3.98 -7.73 1.32
CA THR A 137 -4.10 -6.85 2.48
C THR A 137 -2.90 -6.94 3.41
N ASN A 138 -2.12 -8.01 3.30
CA ASN A 138 -0.88 -8.23 4.03
C ASN A 138 -0.09 -9.41 3.41
N TYR A 139 1.11 -9.61 3.91
CA TYR A 139 1.90 -10.83 3.72
C TYR A 139 2.25 -11.46 5.05
N GLU A 140 2.49 -12.76 5.03
CA GLU A 140 3.17 -13.52 6.08
C GLU A 140 4.53 -13.94 5.55
N TYR A 141 5.56 -13.90 6.40
CA TYR A 141 6.91 -14.30 6.06
C TYR A 141 7.40 -15.48 6.91
N SER A 142 8.26 -16.26 6.33
CA SER A 142 9.05 -17.29 6.99
C SER A 142 10.53 -16.96 6.83
N THR A 143 11.34 -17.24 7.86
CA THR A 143 12.80 -17.16 7.85
C THR A 143 13.47 -18.54 8.08
N ASP A 144 12.67 -19.60 8.09
CA ASP A 144 13.03 -20.98 8.45
C ASP A 144 12.50 -22.02 7.44
N ASP A 145 12.51 -21.65 6.15
CA ASP A 145 12.06 -22.50 5.03
C ASP A 145 10.60 -22.96 5.13
N GLY A 146 9.74 -22.13 5.73
CA GLY A 146 8.31 -22.40 5.83
C GLY A 146 7.88 -23.18 7.08
N ALA A 147 8.80 -23.43 8.03
CA ALA A 147 8.45 -24.09 9.29
C ALA A 147 7.53 -23.19 10.15
N THR A 148 7.76 -21.90 10.16
CA THR A 148 6.91 -20.90 10.81
C THR A 148 6.58 -19.74 9.87
N PHE A 149 5.38 -19.15 10.01
CA PHE A 149 4.97 -17.95 9.30
C PHE A 149 4.46 -16.90 10.27
N LEU A 150 4.85 -15.65 10.05
CA LEU A 150 4.43 -14.50 10.84
C LEU A 150 3.91 -13.38 9.94
N ALA A 151 2.77 -12.81 10.29
CA ALA A 151 2.20 -11.67 9.57
C ALA A 151 2.99 -10.39 9.85
N PHE A 152 3.18 -9.55 8.83
CA PHE A 152 3.78 -8.23 9.06
C PHE A 152 2.88 -7.34 9.92
N THR A 153 3.51 -6.63 10.87
CA THR A 153 2.85 -5.63 11.71
C THR A 153 3.76 -4.40 11.84
N PRO A 154 3.38 -3.26 11.24
CA PRO A 154 2.17 -3.03 10.42
C PRO A 154 2.16 -3.84 9.11
N PRO A 155 0.99 -4.00 8.47
CA PRO A 155 0.89 -4.72 7.19
C PRO A 155 1.81 -4.13 6.12
N GLN A 156 2.51 -4.99 5.37
CA GLN A 156 3.26 -4.62 4.18
C GLN A 156 2.56 -5.23 2.96
N ILE A 157 2.28 -4.40 1.96
CA ILE A 157 1.49 -4.82 0.77
C ILE A 157 2.22 -4.58 -0.55
N TYR A 158 3.47 -4.14 -0.50
CA TYR A 158 4.26 -3.78 -1.67
C TYR A 158 5.61 -4.50 -1.67
N SER A 159 6.15 -4.71 -2.86
CA SER A 159 7.53 -5.17 -3.05
C SER A 159 8.51 -3.98 -3.09
N PRO A 160 9.68 -4.06 -2.43
CA PRO A 160 10.07 -5.14 -1.52
C PRO A 160 9.32 -5.10 -0.19
N VAL A 161 9.15 -6.27 0.46
CA VAL A 161 8.87 -6.31 1.90
C VAL A 161 10.18 -6.32 2.67
N THR A 162 10.16 -5.76 3.88
CA THR A 162 11.32 -5.72 4.78
C THR A 162 11.10 -6.64 5.96
N ILE A 163 12.01 -7.59 6.16
CA ILE A 163 12.02 -8.54 7.29
C ILE A 163 13.19 -8.16 8.20
N THR A 164 12.93 -7.94 9.47
CA THR A 164 13.94 -7.57 10.48
C THR A 164 14.01 -8.54 11.65
N THR A 165 13.03 -9.45 11.76
CA THR A 165 12.93 -10.41 12.88
C THR A 165 12.72 -11.82 12.37
N LEU A 166 13.02 -12.81 13.22
CA LEU A 166 12.71 -14.21 12.94
C LEU A 166 11.16 -14.43 12.90
N SER A 167 10.72 -15.29 11.99
CA SER A 167 9.30 -15.67 11.89
C SER A 167 8.82 -16.51 13.10
N SER A 168 9.74 -17.17 13.80
CA SER A 168 9.42 -18.04 14.93
C SER A 168 8.91 -17.31 16.16
N ASP A 169 9.29 -16.04 16.36
CA ASP A 169 8.93 -15.26 17.56
C ASP A 169 8.52 -13.81 17.28
N GLY A 170 8.89 -13.27 16.11
CA GLY A 170 8.58 -11.89 15.72
C GLY A 170 9.35 -10.81 16.50
N VAL A 171 10.32 -11.18 17.32
CA VAL A 171 11.04 -10.28 18.23
C VAL A 171 12.55 -10.35 18.05
N THR A 172 13.10 -11.55 17.83
CA THR A 172 14.54 -11.75 17.68
C THR A 172 15.01 -11.16 16.34
N PRO A 173 15.93 -10.17 16.34
CA PRO A 173 16.43 -9.59 15.10
C PRO A 173 17.18 -10.61 14.24
N LEU A 174 17.16 -10.38 12.92
CA LEU A 174 18.04 -11.12 12.01
C LEU A 174 19.51 -10.86 12.34
N THR A 175 20.34 -11.87 12.17
CA THR A 175 21.78 -11.80 12.45
C THR A 175 22.58 -11.63 11.16
N ASN A 176 23.43 -10.60 11.12
CA ASN A 176 24.34 -10.40 10.01
C ASN A 176 25.27 -11.61 9.83
N GLY A 177 25.47 -12.05 8.59
CA GLY A 177 26.28 -13.20 8.25
C GLY A 177 25.57 -14.55 8.35
N THR A 178 24.33 -14.59 8.85
CA THR A 178 23.50 -15.80 8.87
C THR A 178 22.60 -15.83 7.64
N THR A 179 22.60 -16.93 6.90
CA THR A 179 21.69 -17.13 5.76
C THR A 179 20.33 -17.64 6.24
N TYR A 180 19.27 -17.01 5.77
CA TYR A 180 17.88 -17.40 6.02
C TYR A 180 17.22 -17.78 4.71
N THR A 181 16.52 -18.91 4.70
CA THR A 181 15.66 -19.32 3.58
C THR A 181 14.28 -18.74 3.78
N VAL A 182 13.93 -17.75 2.96
CA VAL A 182 12.71 -16.96 3.10
C VAL A 182 11.63 -17.43 2.16
N LYS A 183 10.40 -17.55 2.66
CA LYS A 183 9.17 -17.74 1.90
C LYS A 183 8.13 -16.69 2.30
N LEU A 184 7.21 -16.40 1.40
CA LEU A 184 6.08 -15.50 1.64
C LEU A 184 4.76 -16.19 1.36
N LYS A 185 3.71 -15.77 2.08
CA LYS A 185 2.30 -16.04 1.78
C LYS A 185 1.57 -14.71 1.63
N ALA A 186 0.68 -14.64 0.66
CA ALA A 186 -0.17 -13.47 0.46
C ALA A 186 -1.50 -13.65 1.20
N VAL A 187 -2.03 -12.58 1.78
CA VAL A 187 -3.25 -12.57 2.60
C VAL A 187 -4.25 -11.57 2.04
N ASN A 188 -5.51 -11.95 1.98
CA ASN A 188 -6.65 -11.07 1.73
C ASN A 188 -7.87 -11.49 2.58
N SER A 189 -9.03 -10.88 2.35
CA SER A 189 -10.29 -11.23 3.04
C SER A 189 -10.78 -12.66 2.77
N GLY A 190 -10.30 -13.30 1.72
CA GLY A 190 -10.64 -14.69 1.37
C GLY A 190 -9.72 -15.72 2.01
N GLY A 191 -8.64 -15.30 2.64
CA GLY A 191 -7.70 -16.17 3.33
C GLY A 191 -6.24 -15.93 2.93
N THR A 192 -5.41 -16.91 3.27
CA THR A 192 -3.97 -16.94 3.02
C THR A 192 -3.65 -17.85 1.85
N SER A 193 -2.73 -17.46 0.98
CA SER A 193 -2.25 -18.30 -0.14
C SER A 193 -1.45 -19.51 0.35
N THR A 194 -1.14 -20.42 -0.56
CA THR A 194 0.00 -21.31 -0.38
C THR A 194 1.30 -20.50 -0.33
N GLU A 195 2.37 -21.12 0.16
CA GLU A 195 3.68 -20.48 0.24
C GLU A 195 4.30 -20.27 -1.15
N SER A 196 5.18 -19.27 -1.26
CA SER A 196 6.03 -19.05 -2.43
C SER A 196 7.13 -20.10 -2.54
N ASP A 197 7.80 -20.17 -3.70
CA ASP A 197 9.13 -20.75 -3.78
C ASP A 197 10.09 -19.99 -2.85
N PRO A 198 11.15 -20.65 -2.32
CA PRO A 198 12.08 -20.03 -1.38
C PRO A 198 13.07 -19.09 -2.09
N VAL A 199 13.62 -18.16 -1.31
CA VAL A 199 14.80 -17.37 -1.67
C VAL A 199 15.74 -17.26 -0.46
N ASP A 200 17.02 -17.44 -0.66
CA ASP A 200 18.01 -17.25 0.39
C ASP A 200 18.43 -15.79 0.50
N VAL A 201 18.63 -15.32 1.73
CA VAL A 201 19.14 -13.99 2.02
C VAL A 201 20.12 -14.04 3.20
N THR A 202 21.21 -13.31 3.08
CA THR A 202 22.19 -13.16 4.16
C THR A 202 22.27 -11.68 4.54
N PRO A 203 21.67 -11.25 5.67
CA PRO A 203 21.83 -9.90 6.17
C PRO A 203 23.30 -9.55 6.34
N THR A 204 23.67 -8.33 5.95
CA THR A 204 25.06 -7.83 6.04
C THR A 204 25.04 -6.34 6.38
N ILE A 205 26.08 -5.84 7.03
CA ILE A 205 26.26 -4.41 7.20
C ILE A 205 26.48 -3.81 5.83
N THR A 206 25.59 -2.91 5.44
CA THR A 206 25.67 -2.19 4.17
C THR A 206 26.43 -0.88 4.33
N SER A 207 27.09 -0.46 3.27
CA SER A 207 27.74 0.84 3.16
C SER A 207 27.14 1.61 2.00
N LEU A 208 27.10 2.93 2.14
CA LEU A 208 26.67 3.82 1.08
C LEU A 208 27.57 3.63 -0.16
N LEU A 209 26.94 3.38 -1.30
CA LEU A 209 27.62 3.14 -2.55
C LEU A 209 28.45 4.38 -2.97
N SER A 210 29.72 4.16 -3.28
CA SER A 210 30.62 5.21 -3.78
C SER A 210 30.94 5.11 -5.27
N SER A 211 30.72 3.93 -5.88
CA SER A 211 30.94 3.74 -7.33
C SER A 211 29.99 4.61 -8.14
N ASN A 212 30.51 5.29 -9.15
CA ASN A 212 29.78 6.21 -10.03
C ASN A 212 29.14 7.42 -9.31
N ARG A 213 29.33 7.59 -8.00
CA ARG A 213 28.86 8.75 -7.28
C ARG A 213 29.83 9.90 -7.51
N ILE A 214 29.31 11.05 -7.92
CA ILE A 214 30.09 12.26 -8.20
C ILE A 214 29.70 13.43 -7.30
N ILE A 215 28.51 13.34 -6.64
CA ILE A 215 28.10 14.30 -5.64
C ILE A 215 27.60 13.56 -4.40
N TYR A 216 28.14 13.96 -3.26
CA TYR A 216 27.69 13.57 -1.95
C TYR A 216 27.69 14.79 -1.03
N LEU A 217 26.52 15.32 -0.75
CA LEU A 217 26.31 16.39 0.23
C LEU A 217 25.62 15.78 1.45
N ASP A 218 26.14 16.08 2.63
CA ASP A 218 25.63 15.51 3.89
C ASP A 218 25.61 16.59 4.98
N ALA A 219 24.43 17.01 5.38
CA ALA A 219 24.24 17.99 6.44
C ALA A 219 24.69 17.47 7.83
N ASN A 220 24.75 16.14 8.01
CA ASN A 220 25.27 15.53 9.24
C ASN A 220 26.80 15.48 9.32
N ASN A 221 27.49 15.74 8.20
CA ASN A 221 28.94 15.67 8.15
C ASN A 221 29.55 17.08 8.19
N SER A 222 30.29 17.40 9.25
CA SER A 222 30.92 18.71 9.44
C SER A 222 31.95 19.07 8.35
N SER A 223 32.49 18.08 7.63
CA SER A 223 33.33 18.30 6.46
C SER A 223 32.52 18.71 5.22
N SER A 224 31.24 18.36 5.17
CA SER A 224 30.32 18.84 4.14
C SER A 224 29.72 20.19 4.51
N TYR A 225 29.26 20.35 5.76
CA TYR A 225 28.79 21.64 6.26
C TYR A 225 29.18 21.87 7.71
N SER A 226 29.96 22.95 7.95
CA SER A 226 30.52 23.24 9.27
C SER A 226 29.52 23.87 10.27
N GLY A 227 28.28 24.09 9.86
CA GLY A 227 27.23 24.76 10.67
C GLY A 227 27.07 26.25 10.33
N SER A 228 27.87 26.80 9.43
CA SER A 228 27.78 28.21 9.00
C SER A 228 28.34 28.43 7.60
N GLY A 229 27.95 29.53 6.98
CA GLY A 229 28.36 29.88 5.62
C GLY A 229 27.36 29.48 4.55
N THR A 230 27.74 29.69 3.30
CA THR A 230 26.88 29.49 2.14
C THR A 230 27.30 28.31 1.25
N THR A 231 28.33 27.56 1.65
CA THR A 231 28.84 26.45 0.86
C THR A 231 28.49 25.10 1.53
N TRP A 232 27.77 24.27 0.82
CA TRP A 232 27.56 22.85 1.18
C TRP A 232 28.52 22.00 0.35
N THR A 233 29.61 21.58 0.99
CA THR A 233 30.77 20.99 0.33
C THR A 233 30.50 19.55 -0.11
N ASN A 234 30.87 19.25 -1.35
CA ASN A 234 30.83 17.89 -1.87
C ASN A 234 31.93 17.03 -1.21
N LEU A 235 31.55 15.89 -0.65
CA LEU A 235 32.44 14.91 -0.01
C LEU A 235 33.12 13.96 -1.00
N ASP A 236 32.58 13.84 -2.23
CA ASP A 236 33.19 13.06 -3.29
C ASP A 236 34.24 13.89 -4.03
N SER A 237 35.33 13.25 -4.36
CA SER A 237 36.54 13.72 -5.08
C SER A 237 36.62 15.22 -5.38
N SER A 238 37.54 15.91 -4.71
CA SER A 238 38.06 17.26 -5.02
C SER A 238 37.17 18.48 -4.73
N GLY A 239 36.02 18.34 -4.05
CA GLY A 239 35.15 19.49 -3.74
C GLY A 239 34.46 20.13 -4.96
N SER A 240 34.68 19.59 -6.17
CA SER A 240 33.88 19.95 -7.35
C SER A 240 32.43 19.62 -7.11
N TYR A 241 31.49 20.41 -7.68
CA TYR A 241 30.05 20.23 -7.50
C TYR A 241 29.52 20.50 -6.08
N SER A 242 30.22 21.29 -5.28
CA SER A 242 29.65 21.80 -4.02
C SER A 242 28.44 22.70 -4.32
N ALA A 243 27.46 22.70 -3.41
CA ALA A 243 26.29 23.54 -3.56
C ALA A 243 26.48 24.90 -2.87
N THR A 244 25.94 25.94 -3.49
CA THR A 244 25.77 27.25 -2.88
C THR A 244 24.37 27.36 -2.28
N LEU A 245 24.27 27.68 -1.01
CA LEU A 245 23.03 27.95 -0.29
C LEU A 245 22.57 29.38 -0.56
N ASN A 246 21.42 29.52 -1.19
CA ASN A 246 20.80 30.81 -1.52
C ASN A 246 19.60 31.07 -0.62
N GLY A 247 19.30 32.36 -0.36
CA GLY A 247 18.16 32.78 0.45
C GLY A 247 18.27 32.40 1.94
N SER A 248 19.46 32.00 2.39
CA SER A 248 19.73 31.65 3.80
C SER A 248 18.77 30.61 4.37
N PRO A 249 18.73 29.38 3.83
CA PRO A 249 17.96 28.29 4.45
C PRO A 249 18.43 28.04 5.89
N THR A 250 17.51 27.68 6.76
CA THR A 250 17.85 27.40 8.16
C THR A 250 18.60 26.08 8.26
N PHE A 251 19.78 26.10 8.89
CA PHE A 251 20.47 24.87 9.27
C PHE A 251 19.98 24.45 10.65
N ASP A 252 19.26 23.35 10.73
CA ASP A 252 18.77 22.79 11.99
C ASP A 252 19.69 21.64 12.44
N ASN A 253 20.21 21.78 13.65
CA ASN A 253 21.04 20.80 14.34
C ASN A 253 20.54 20.54 15.78
N ILE A 254 19.32 20.98 16.11
CA ILE A 254 18.79 21.02 17.47
C ILE A 254 17.47 20.26 17.57
N THR A 255 16.55 20.49 16.62
CA THR A 255 15.16 20.05 16.71
C THR A 255 15.01 18.53 16.53
N ASP A 256 15.88 17.93 15.74
CA ASP A 256 15.91 16.49 15.48
C ASP A 256 17.31 15.93 15.84
N PRO A 257 17.57 15.61 17.12
CA PRO A 257 18.91 15.24 17.59
C PRO A 257 19.49 14.06 16.81
N GLY A 258 20.66 14.28 16.21
CA GLY A 258 21.34 13.31 15.34
C GLY A 258 21.03 13.41 13.86
N ASN A 259 20.10 14.30 13.48
CA ASN A 259 19.71 14.54 12.08
C ASN A 259 19.86 16.03 11.74
N ASN A 260 21.04 16.44 11.35
CA ASN A 260 21.20 17.81 10.84
C ASN A 260 20.62 17.89 9.42
N TYR A 261 19.98 19.01 9.12
CA TYR A 261 19.35 19.26 7.81
C TYR A 261 19.24 20.74 7.50
N PHE A 262 18.96 21.05 6.25
CA PHE A 262 18.55 22.38 5.83
C PHE A 262 17.04 22.44 5.70
N GLU A 263 16.40 23.35 6.41
CA GLU A 263 15.00 23.71 6.24
C GLU A 263 14.87 24.75 5.12
N PHE A 264 14.09 24.40 4.11
CA PHE A 264 13.66 25.29 3.03
C PHE A 264 12.18 25.61 3.21
N ASN A 265 11.90 26.87 3.55
CA ASN A 265 10.54 27.30 3.89
C ASN A 265 10.15 28.58 3.14
N PRO A 266 9.59 28.45 1.93
CA PRO A 266 9.21 29.60 1.10
C PRO A 266 8.10 30.47 1.70
N ASP A 267 7.36 29.96 2.68
CA ASP A 267 6.33 30.72 3.39
C ASP A 267 6.95 31.79 4.32
N VAL A 268 8.21 31.58 4.72
CA VAL A 268 8.96 32.50 5.60
C VAL A 268 9.91 33.37 4.80
N ILE A 269 10.71 32.77 3.93
CA ILE A 269 11.67 33.46 3.08
C ILE A 269 11.62 32.84 1.68
N THR A 270 11.22 33.63 0.68
CA THR A 270 11.24 33.19 -0.73
C THR A 270 12.66 33.14 -1.27
N GLY A 271 12.93 32.32 -2.26
CA GLY A 271 14.23 32.18 -2.90
C GLY A 271 15.25 31.40 -2.10
N GLN A 272 14.78 30.53 -1.16
CA GLN A 272 15.66 29.57 -0.47
C GLN A 272 15.89 28.35 -1.35
N TYR A 273 17.12 28.06 -1.72
CA TYR A 273 17.52 26.87 -2.47
C TYR A 273 19.01 26.60 -2.38
N ALA A 274 19.41 25.38 -2.60
CA ALA A 274 20.79 25.00 -2.87
C ALA A 274 21.01 24.90 -4.38
N GLN A 275 22.15 25.34 -4.85
CA GLN A 275 22.50 25.38 -6.27
C GLN A 275 23.88 24.77 -6.51
N ILE A 276 23.96 23.84 -7.42
CA ILE A 276 25.22 23.35 -7.98
C ILE A 276 25.37 23.96 -9.36
N ASN A 277 26.48 24.66 -9.57
CA ASN A 277 26.75 25.34 -10.84
C ASN A 277 26.87 24.33 -11.98
N GLN A 278 26.45 24.75 -13.16
CA GLN A 278 26.52 23.96 -14.37
C GLN A 278 27.96 23.46 -14.61
N ALA A 279 28.08 22.16 -14.87
CA ALA A 279 29.35 21.55 -15.24
C ALA A 279 29.11 20.26 -16.07
N ALA A 280 30.07 19.88 -16.87
CA ALA A 280 29.94 18.80 -17.84
C ALA A 280 29.52 17.44 -17.19
N GLY A 281 30.05 17.13 -15.98
CA GLY A 281 29.78 15.86 -15.32
C GLY A 281 28.36 15.68 -14.77
N ILE A 282 27.56 16.75 -14.66
CA ILE A 282 26.16 16.70 -14.21
C ILE A 282 25.17 17.10 -15.32
N ASN A 283 25.66 17.21 -16.55
CA ASN A 283 24.77 17.42 -17.69
C ASN A 283 24.25 16.08 -18.19
N PRO A 284 22.95 15.98 -18.47
CA PRO A 284 22.43 14.81 -19.15
C PRO A 284 23.16 14.57 -20.48
N VAL A 285 23.48 13.32 -20.75
CA VAL A 285 24.05 12.87 -22.03
C VAL A 285 23.09 11.88 -22.64
N VAL A 286 22.83 11.98 -23.95
CA VAL A 286 21.99 11.01 -24.65
C VAL A 286 22.52 9.61 -24.40
N ASN A 287 21.62 8.71 -23.99
CA ASN A 287 21.95 7.31 -23.77
C ASN A 287 22.83 7.03 -22.53
N GLN A 288 23.09 8.01 -21.70
CA GLN A 288 23.74 7.81 -20.42
C GLN A 288 22.74 8.07 -19.29
N PRO A 289 22.32 7.04 -18.57
CA PRO A 289 21.46 7.20 -17.42
C PRO A 289 22.23 7.82 -16.25
N PHE A 290 21.51 8.47 -15.36
CA PHE A 290 22.02 8.94 -14.09
C PHE A 290 20.98 8.75 -12.99
N THR A 291 21.42 8.78 -11.75
CA THR A 291 20.54 8.64 -10.59
C THR A 291 20.72 9.81 -9.65
N ILE A 292 19.60 10.35 -9.17
CA ILE A 292 19.55 11.30 -8.07
C ILE A 292 18.87 10.63 -6.88
N GLN A 293 19.49 10.77 -5.70
CA GLN A 293 18.89 10.35 -4.43
C GLN A 293 18.93 11.50 -3.43
N MET A 294 17.89 11.65 -2.64
CA MET A 294 17.79 12.70 -1.63
C MET A 294 17.06 12.16 -0.39
N TRP A 295 17.62 12.40 0.79
CA TRP A 295 16.88 12.32 2.04
C TRP A 295 16.13 13.61 2.28
N VAL A 296 14.80 13.51 2.23
CA VAL A 296 13.89 14.66 2.32
C VAL A 296 12.74 14.35 3.27
N ARG A 297 12.36 15.37 4.05
CA ARG A 297 11.10 15.42 4.79
C ARG A 297 10.24 16.53 4.17
N ILE A 298 9.07 16.17 3.63
CA ILE A 298 8.15 17.12 2.99
C ILE A 298 7.24 17.71 4.05
N ASN A 299 7.35 19.02 4.31
CA ASN A 299 6.64 19.70 5.40
C ASN A 299 5.21 20.12 5.04
N ASN A 300 4.79 19.97 3.78
CA ASN A 300 3.43 20.25 3.33
C ASN A 300 3.01 19.32 2.18
N ILE A 301 2.52 18.12 2.53
CA ILE A 301 2.07 17.11 1.56
C ILE A 301 0.89 17.59 0.71
N GLY A 302 0.05 18.48 1.20
CA GLY A 302 -1.10 19.02 0.45
C GLY A 302 -0.75 20.08 -0.60
N SER A 303 0.54 20.42 -0.77
CA SER A 303 1.03 21.40 -1.75
C SER A 303 1.78 20.73 -2.89
N GLN A 304 2.31 21.52 -3.79
CA GLN A 304 3.26 21.11 -4.81
C GLN A 304 4.58 21.82 -4.63
N GLY A 305 5.68 21.21 -5.07
CA GLY A 305 6.99 21.80 -5.06
C GLY A 305 8.03 20.94 -5.75
N SER A 306 9.14 21.55 -6.13
CA SER A 306 10.29 20.84 -6.67
C SER A 306 11.08 20.19 -5.54
N LEU A 307 11.57 18.98 -5.75
CA LEU A 307 12.63 18.37 -4.95
C LEU A 307 14.00 18.68 -5.59
N VAL A 308 14.12 18.49 -6.88
CA VAL A 308 15.32 18.81 -7.66
C VAL A 308 14.94 19.23 -9.06
N SER A 309 15.67 20.19 -9.63
CA SER A 309 15.41 20.69 -10.97
C SER A 309 16.69 21.08 -11.69
N LYS A 310 16.76 20.73 -12.95
CA LYS A 310 17.74 21.22 -13.94
C LYS A 310 16.98 21.52 -15.22
N VAL A 311 16.18 22.59 -15.19
CA VAL A 311 15.23 22.97 -16.25
C VAL A 311 15.53 24.38 -16.73
N PHE A 312 15.50 24.59 -18.03
CA PHE A 312 15.50 25.89 -18.66
C PHE A 312 14.20 26.65 -18.33
N GLY A 313 14.28 27.96 -18.19
CA GLY A 313 13.10 28.81 -18.03
C GLY A 313 12.23 28.84 -19.29
N ALA A 314 11.01 29.40 -19.12
CA ALA A 314 10.10 29.61 -20.26
C ALA A 314 10.80 30.30 -21.45
N PRO A 315 10.46 29.95 -22.71
CA PRO A 315 9.32 29.07 -23.08
C PRO A 315 9.64 27.57 -23.27
N SER A 316 10.92 27.15 -23.27
CA SER A 316 11.27 25.80 -23.67
C SER A 316 11.15 24.77 -22.55
N TYR A 317 11.40 25.15 -21.29
CA TYR A 317 11.43 24.25 -20.13
C TYR A 317 12.25 22.95 -20.33
N ASP A 318 13.29 23.01 -21.15
CA ASP A 318 14.16 21.87 -21.46
C ASP A 318 14.90 21.41 -20.21
N GLY A 319 14.96 20.11 -19.97
CA GLY A 319 15.64 19.53 -18.83
C GLY A 319 14.82 18.50 -18.07
N TYR A 320 15.12 18.36 -16.79
CA TYR A 320 14.40 17.44 -15.90
C TYR A 320 14.10 18.08 -14.55
N ALA A 321 13.00 17.65 -13.94
CA ALA A 321 12.69 17.99 -12.56
C ALA A 321 11.93 16.84 -11.89
N LEU A 322 12.30 16.54 -10.65
CA LEU A 322 11.52 15.73 -9.76
C LEU A 322 10.80 16.63 -8.77
N GLY A 323 9.51 16.46 -8.60
CA GLY A 323 8.73 17.23 -7.65
C GLY A 323 7.57 16.41 -7.07
N TYR A 324 6.87 17.01 -6.13
CA TYR A 324 5.68 16.45 -5.50
C TYR A 324 4.44 17.30 -5.82
N ARG A 325 3.27 16.65 -5.78
CA ARG A 325 1.99 17.25 -6.21
C ARG A 325 0.96 17.19 -5.09
N THR A 326 -0.06 18.04 -5.20
CA THR A 326 -1.17 18.17 -4.25
C THR A 326 -1.99 16.89 -4.03
N ASN A 327 -1.90 15.93 -4.93
CA ASN A 327 -2.59 14.63 -4.88
C ASN A 327 -1.73 13.50 -4.30
N ASP A 328 -0.73 13.84 -3.51
CA ASP A 328 0.17 12.88 -2.85
C ASP A 328 0.92 11.96 -3.83
N THR A 329 1.41 12.55 -4.93
CA THR A 329 2.23 11.87 -5.93
C THR A 329 3.57 12.55 -6.13
N LEU A 330 4.56 11.78 -6.58
CA LEU A 330 5.78 12.29 -7.19
C LEU A 330 5.58 12.43 -8.70
N GLN A 331 6.16 13.46 -9.28
CA GLN A 331 6.14 13.68 -10.70
C GLN A 331 7.52 13.96 -11.23
N LEU A 332 7.96 13.19 -12.20
CA LEU A 332 9.16 13.46 -12.98
C LEU A 332 8.76 14.21 -14.25
N HIS A 333 9.35 15.39 -14.41
CA HIS A 333 9.30 16.15 -15.64
C HIS A 333 10.54 15.85 -16.48
N GLU A 334 10.34 15.62 -17.74
CA GLU A 334 11.38 15.49 -18.73
C GLU A 334 10.96 16.24 -19.97
N ASN A 335 11.78 17.18 -20.43
CA ASN A 335 11.58 17.88 -21.68
C ASN A 335 12.87 17.92 -22.48
N GLY A 336 12.78 17.44 -23.69
CA GLY A 336 13.78 17.57 -24.72
C GLY A 336 13.32 18.55 -25.80
N SER A 337 13.98 18.55 -26.92
CA SER A 337 13.73 19.52 -28.01
C SER A 337 12.36 19.39 -28.69
N SER A 338 11.53 18.39 -28.40
CA SER A 338 10.32 18.09 -29.16
C SER A 338 9.05 17.87 -28.36
N GLN A 339 9.11 17.41 -27.11
CA GLN A 339 7.91 17.11 -26.30
C GLN A 339 8.18 17.27 -24.79
N VAL A 340 7.12 17.61 -24.06
CA VAL A 340 7.11 17.66 -22.59
C VAL A 340 6.48 16.37 -22.07
N ASN A 341 7.21 15.60 -21.28
CA ASN A 341 6.73 14.39 -20.64
C ASN A 341 6.57 14.60 -19.14
N TYR A 342 5.45 14.13 -18.60
CA TYR A 342 5.17 14.10 -17.18
C TYR A 342 4.91 12.64 -16.76
N PHE A 343 5.76 12.12 -15.91
CA PHE A 343 5.63 10.76 -15.38
C PHE A 343 5.22 10.85 -13.92
N THR A 344 4.03 10.36 -13.60
CA THR A 344 3.45 10.46 -12.26
C THR A 344 3.48 9.10 -11.57
N SER A 345 3.90 9.07 -10.29
CA SER A 345 3.85 7.89 -9.44
C SER A 345 2.41 7.50 -9.10
N VAL A 346 2.25 6.34 -8.47
CA VAL A 346 1.02 6.02 -7.72
C VAL A 346 0.80 7.04 -6.60
N THR A 347 -0.43 7.18 -6.12
CA THR A 347 -0.78 8.04 -4.98
C THR A 347 -0.33 7.43 -3.65
N GLY A 348 -0.27 8.23 -2.59
CA GLY A 348 0.07 7.76 -1.24
C GLY A 348 1.55 7.42 -1.09
N VAL A 349 2.44 8.12 -1.82
CA VAL A 349 3.88 7.84 -1.78
C VAL A 349 4.69 8.89 -1.02
N LEU A 350 4.08 10.05 -0.72
CA LEU A 350 4.74 11.08 0.06
C LEU A 350 4.70 10.72 1.55
N SER A 351 5.72 11.15 2.26
CA SER A 351 5.82 10.95 3.71
C SER A 351 6.02 12.31 4.40
N SER A 352 5.30 12.55 5.49
CA SER A 352 5.58 13.66 6.40
C SER A 352 6.82 13.41 7.28
N GLY A 353 7.31 12.16 7.32
CA GLY A 353 8.59 11.79 7.89
C GLY A 353 9.71 11.84 6.84
N TRP A 354 10.93 11.50 7.29
CA TRP A 354 12.06 11.36 6.40
C TRP A 354 11.85 10.21 5.41
N ALA A 355 12.20 10.42 4.14
CA ALA A 355 12.22 9.38 3.12
C ALA A 355 13.38 9.60 2.14
N LEU A 356 13.93 8.50 1.62
CA LEU A 356 14.90 8.53 0.53
C LEU A 356 14.16 8.50 -0.80
N TYR A 357 14.10 9.65 -1.47
CA TYR A 357 13.55 9.77 -2.82
C TYR A 357 14.64 9.53 -3.84
N THR A 358 14.37 8.66 -4.81
CA THR A 358 15.32 8.30 -5.86
C THR A 358 14.68 8.46 -7.23
N ALA A 359 15.38 9.07 -8.16
CA ALA A 359 15.01 9.11 -9.58
C ALA A 359 16.15 8.56 -10.44
N ASN A 360 15.87 7.48 -11.17
CA ASN A 360 16.68 7.04 -12.30
C ASN A 360 16.17 7.72 -13.55
N ILE A 361 17.02 8.49 -14.21
CA ILE A 361 16.64 9.34 -15.34
C ILE A 361 17.51 9.00 -16.54
N GLN A 362 16.88 8.85 -17.69
CA GLN A 362 17.56 8.52 -18.94
C GLN A 362 16.94 9.26 -20.12
N PHE A 363 17.74 10.08 -20.80
CA PHE A 363 17.38 10.72 -22.05
C PHE A 363 17.84 9.90 -23.26
N GLY A 364 17.09 9.89 -24.35
CA GLY A 364 17.56 9.32 -25.60
C GLY A 364 16.52 8.74 -26.54
N ASN A 365 16.86 8.66 -27.83
CA ASN A 365 16.06 8.13 -28.90
C ASN A 365 15.90 6.61 -28.85
N GLY A 366 14.68 6.15 -28.69
CA GLY A 366 14.24 4.82 -29.11
C GLY A 366 14.73 3.64 -28.27
N GLY A 367 13.87 2.69 -28.01
CA GLY A 367 14.23 1.40 -27.50
C GLY A 367 13.94 1.13 -26.02
N GLY A 368 12.80 1.60 -25.51
CA GLY A 368 12.28 1.06 -24.24
C GLY A 368 13.00 1.51 -22.99
N ARG A 369 13.61 2.69 -22.99
CA ARG A 369 14.30 3.26 -21.83
C ARG A 369 13.31 3.72 -20.79
N GLN A 370 13.56 3.36 -19.55
CA GLN A 370 12.61 3.57 -18.48
C GLN A 370 13.18 4.53 -17.44
N ASN A 371 12.48 5.65 -17.27
CA ASN A 371 12.61 6.46 -16.08
C ASN A 371 11.90 5.78 -14.91
N LYS A 372 12.51 5.80 -13.73
CA LYS A 372 11.97 5.13 -12.54
C LYS A 372 12.06 6.08 -11.34
N ILE A 373 11.03 6.04 -10.49
CA ILE A 373 11.06 6.71 -9.18
C ILE A 373 10.92 5.66 -8.09
N PHE A 374 11.71 5.84 -7.02
CA PHE A 374 11.66 5.00 -5.83
C PHE A 374 11.50 5.86 -4.59
N VAL A 375 10.85 5.30 -3.57
CA VAL A 375 10.76 5.85 -2.21
C VAL A 375 11.18 4.75 -1.25
N ASN A 376 12.21 5.00 -0.45
CA ASN A 376 12.76 4.04 0.52
C ASN A 376 13.08 2.67 -0.10
N GLY A 377 13.69 2.66 -1.29
CA GLY A 377 14.02 1.43 -2.02
C GLY A 377 12.87 0.80 -2.80
N ARG A 378 11.62 1.21 -2.57
CA ARG A 378 10.44 0.74 -3.28
C ARG A 378 10.23 1.52 -4.57
N GLN A 379 10.10 0.82 -5.71
CA GLN A 379 9.75 1.45 -6.98
C GLN A 379 8.26 1.86 -6.98
N VAL A 380 8.02 3.14 -7.22
CA VAL A 380 6.67 3.73 -7.23
C VAL A 380 6.23 4.23 -8.61
N MET A 381 7.16 4.30 -9.55
CA MET A 381 6.90 4.67 -10.94
C MET A 381 7.91 4.02 -11.87
N THR A 382 7.44 3.60 -13.05
CA THR A 382 8.26 3.33 -14.22
C THR A 382 7.54 3.88 -15.44
N ALA A 383 8.27 4.55 -16.32
CA ALA A 383 7.71 5.10 -17.54
C ALA A 383 8.76 5.15 -18.66
N THR A 384 8.34 4.89 -19.89
CA THR A 384 9.24 4.94 -21.05
C THR A 384 9.38 6.38 -21.50
N SER A 385 10.63 6.85 -21.58
CA SER A 385 10.95 8.13 -22.23
C SER A 385 10.91 7.99 -23.76
N ASN A 386 10.25 8.95 -24.41
CA ASN A 386 10.21 9.06 -25.86
C ASN A 386 11.02 10.27 -26.38
N GLU A 387 11.75 10.95 -25.48
CA GLU A 387 12.49 12.16 -25.82
C GLU A 387 13.74 11.86 -26.67
N SER A 388 13.84 12.57 -27.79
CA SER A 388 14.98 12.46 -28.71
C SER A 388 16.05 13.51 -28.47
N GLY A 389 15.79 14.54 -27.65
CA GLY A 389 16.67 15.67 -27.43
C GLY A 389 17.47 15.59 -26.13
N ILE A 390 18.60 16.25 -26.10
CA ILE A 390 19.35 16.52 -24.88
C ILE A 390 18.90 17.88 -24.33
N PRO A 391 18.57 18.02 -23.04
CA PRO A 391 18.37 19.32 -22.45
C PRO A 391 19.61 20.19 -22.63
N SER A 392 19.43 21.48 -22.85
CA SER A 392 20.55 22.42 -22.97
C SER A 392 21.42 22.34 -21.72
N PRO A 393 22.74 22.20 -21.85
CA PRO A 393 23.63 22.00 -20.71
C PRO A 393 23.88 23.26 -19.84
N THR A 394 23.19 24.38 -20.12
CA THR A 394 23.54 25.69 -19.52
C THR A 394 22.88 25.96 -18.17
N GLN A 395 22.02 25.08 -17.65
CA GLN A 395 21.33 25.33 -16.39
C GLN A 395 22.08 24.76 -15.18
N ASN A 396 21.93 25.44 -14.05
CA ASN A 396 22.37 24.95 -12.76
C ASN A 396 21.43 23.82 -12.26
N LEU A 397 21.95 22.94 -11.45
CA LEU A 397 21.15 21.99 -10.69
C LEU A 397 20.71 22.66 -9.39
N THR A 398 19.40 22.74 -9.16
CA THR A 398 18.81 23.43 -8.00
C THR A 398 17.89 22.49 -7.21
N PHE A 399 17.83 22.68 -5.90
CA PHE A 399 16.92 21.97 -4.99
C PHE A 399 16.69 22.80 -3.71
N PRO A 400 15.48 22.82 -3.11
CA PRO A 400 14.21 22.32 -3.62
C PRO A 400 13.42 23.41 -4.38
N THR A 401 13.97 23.95 -5.41
CA THR A 401 13.29 24.93 -6.27
C THR A 401 13.40 24.55 -7.75
N GLY A 402 12.55 25.10 -8.59
CA GLY A 402 12.60 24.90 -10.01
C GLY A 402 11.22 24.78 -10.67
N PHE A 403 11.05 23.79 -11.53
CA PHE A 403 9.89 23.66 -12.44
C PHE A 403 8.53 23.65 -11.73
N TYR A 404 8.42 22.98 -10.58
CA TYR A 404 7.17 22.88 -9.80
C TYR A 404 7.01 24.01 -8.77
N GLY A 405 7.93 24.98 -8.74
CA GLY A 405 7.99 26.02 -7.74
C GLY A 405 8.94 25.69 -6.59
N GLU A 406 8.91 26.53 -5.56
CA GLU A 406 9.72 26.34 -4.36
C GLU A 406 9.12 25.22 -3.50
N GLY A 407 9.95 24.23 -3.15
CA GLY A 407 9.55 23.14 -2.27
C GLY A 407 9.64 23.53 -0.80
N LYS A 408 8.60 23.21 -0.02
CA LYS A 408 8.64 23.34 1.43
C LYS A 408 9.05 22.00 2.04
N CYS A 409 10.33 21.87 2.32
CA CYS A 409 10.89 20.60 2.80
C CYS A 409 12.22 20.80 3.53
N ASP A 410 12.62 19.75 4.25
CA ASP A 410 13.93 19.63 4.86
C ASP A 410 14.77 18.66 4.05
N ILE A 411 16.04 18.97 3.85
CA ILE A 411 16.98 18.13 3.10
C ILE A 411 18.18 17.82 3.97
N GLY A 412 18.42 16.53 4.20
CA GLY A 412 19.55 16.05 5.00
C GLY A 412 20.73 15.62 4.14
N GLN A 413 20.49 14.91 3.05
CA GLN A 413 21.52 14.42 2.15
C GLN A 413 21.08 14.50 0.69
N PHE A 414 22.08 14.68 -0.20
CA PHE A 414 21.90 14.70 -1.64
C PHE A 414 23.01 13.89 -2.32
N TYR A 415 22.63 13.02 -3.26
CA TYR A 415 23.54 12.19 -4.03
C TYR A 415 23.26 12.30 -5.52
N TYR A 416 24.33 12.30 -6.33
CA TYR A 416 24.23 12.20 -7.77
C TYR A 416 25.20 11.12 -8.27
N TYR A 417 24.67 10.15 -8.99
CA TYR A 417 25.41 9.07 -9.63
C TYR A 417 25.36 9.27 -11.14
N ASN A 418 26.49 9.16 -11.82
CA ASN A 418 26.56 9.22 -13.28
C ASN A 418 26.27 7.86 -13.96
N ALA A 419 25.44 7.05 -13.32
CA ALA A 419 24.95 5.76 -13.78
C ALA A 419 23.51 5.52 -13.28
N GLU A 420 22.76 4.64 -13.93
CA GLU A 420 21.55 4.08 -13.36
C GLU A 420 21.92 3.14 -12.23
N LEU A 421 21.35 3.37 -11.05
CA LEU A 421 21.43 2.41 -9.96
C LEU A 421 20.38 1.30 -10.14
N THR A 422 20.79 0.07 -9.93
CA THR A 422 19.89 -1.07 -9.84
C THR A 422 19.01 -0.96 -8.59
N THR A 423 17.87 -1.66 -8.56
CA THR A 423 17.02 -1.73 -7.36
C THR A 423 17.80 -2.21 -6.13
N THR A 424 18.71 -3.16 -6.30
CA THR A 424 19.59 -3.67 -5.23
C THR A 424 20.47 -2.54 -4.65
N GLU A 425 21.12 -1.75 -5.51
CA GLU A 425 21.99 -0.65 -5.10
C GLU A 425 21.20 0.48 -4.43
N ILE A 426 19.97 0.74 -4.89
CA ILE A 426 19.06 1.71 -4.28
C ILE A 426 18.64 1.26 -2.87
N ILE A 427 18.32 -0.04 -2.71
CA ILE A 427 18.01 -0.64 -1.39
C ILE A 427 19.24 -0.60 -0.49
N GLN A 428 20.44 -0.91 -1.02
CA GLN A 428 21.69 -0.83 -0.27
C GLN A 428 21.93 0.59 0.27
N ASN A 429 21.76 1.62 -0.54
CA ASN A 429 21.92 3.01 -0.12
C ASN A 429 20.87 3.41 0.93
N PHE A 430 19.62 2.99 0.75
CA PHE A 430 18.57 3.19 1.73
C PHE A 430 18.94 2.55 3.07
N ASP A 431 19.29 1.27 3.07
CA ASP A 431 19.65 0.53 4.28
C ASP A 431 20.87 1.12 5.00
N ALA A 432 21.88 1.54 4.25
CA ALA A 432 23.09 2.14 4.79
C ALA A 432 22.86 3.50 5.48
N THR A 433 21.77 4.20 5.14
CA THR A 433 21.54 5.59 5.58
C THR A 433 20.25 5.78 6.38
N LYS A 434 19.31 4.81 6.36
CA LYS A 434 17.99 4.94 7.00
C LYS A 434 18.07 5.18 8.51
N SER A 435 19.05 4.59 9.20
CA SER A 435 19.22 4.75 10.65
C SER A 435 19.56 6.19 11.04
N THR A 436 20.23 6.95 10.18
CA THR A 436 20.50 8.37 10.38
C THR A 436 19.21 9.18 10.52
N TYR A 437 18.14 8.76 9.83
CA TYR A 437 16.85 9.47 9.77
C TYR A 437 15.75 8.76 10.57
N ASN A 438 16.09 7.82 11.43
CA ASN A 438 15.16 7.03 12.25
C ASN A 438 14.05 6.36 11.41
N VAL A 439 14.36 5.96 10.17
CA VAL A 439 13.47 5.20 9.29
C VAL A 439 13.75 3.70 9.47
N ILE A 440 12.70 2.93 9.74
CA ILE A 440 12.76 1.49 10.04
C ILE A 440 12.61 0.68 8.75
#